data_1f68ba90bb6454a394f8b6712ba9f845
#
_entry.id   1f68ba90bb6454a394f8b6712ba9f845
#
_cell.length_a   1.000
_cell.length_b   1.000
_cell.length_c   1.000
_cell.angle_alpha   90.00
_cell.angle_beta   90.00
_cell.angle_gamma   90.00
#
_symmetry.space_group_name_H-M   'P 1'
#
loop_
_entity.id
_entity.type
_entity.pdbx_description
1 polymer ?
#
loop_
_entity_poly.entity_id
_entity_poly.type
_entity_poly.pdbx_seq_one_letter_code
_entity_poly.pdbx_strand_id
1 'polypeptide(L)'
;MFAARENRMTITAAAFCLGGILLFVGLAGVALLAQSGEGGANGLFDAYIWRVTRFTLLQASLSTVLSILFAIPVSRALARQASFPGRIWLLRLMALPLGLPALVAALGLIEVWGRQGLLNKGLAALGLQQPISIYGLFGIVVAHVFFNMPLAARLMLAGLERIPPEYWRSAANLGMGSLAIFRFVEWPAIRGLLPGIAGLVFMLCATSFTLVLTLGGGPAASTIEVAIYQALRFDFDPSRAIALSGLQVVLTGTLLLALKYLAPPPEEGATSGRATRRFDGLSSASRLVDGAWLVLALLFVGLPFAAIAVSGMQADLARLVGEPAVRRALASSIAIALPSAIISVAMAALMIRTQRLLLARRRREMPARLFAGTIGASTSFILLAPPVVLGAGWFLLLRPFGDVARFAPFVVIAINALMALPFVHRVLAPAMATHAARTGRLAASLGIGGFHRLRWIDWPALRKPLLMAFSFALALSLGDLGAVALFGSQDLATLPWLLYSRMGSYRTADAAGLALLLGLICLVLTMLGTAGERAEGQRA
;
A
#
# COMPACT_ATOMS: atom_id res chain seq x y z
N MET A 1 -18.26 -9.52 -37.60
CA MET A 1 -17.39 -10.73 -37.44
C MET A 1 -16.10 -10.38 -36.66
N PHE A 2 -15.34 -9.34 -37.01
CA PHE A 2 -14.10 -8.91 -36.33
C PHE A 2 -14.27 -8.60 -34.85
N ALA A 3 -15.28 -7.80 -34.44
CA ALA A 3 -15.54 -7.45 -33.04
C ALA A 3 -15.87 -8.68 -32.16
N ALA A 4 -16.54 -9.71 -32.72
CA ALA A 4 -16.84 -10.93 -31.98
C ALA A 4 -15.58 -11.78 -31.75
N ARG A 5 -14.66 -11.82 -32.70
CA ARG A 5 -13.36 -12.51 -32.59
C ARG A 5 -12.45 -11.81 -31.58
N GLU A 6 -12.36 -10.48 -31.65
CA GLU A 6 -11.58 -9.68 -30.71
C GLU A 6 -12.08 -9.86 -29.27
N ASN A 7 -13.41 -9.83 -29.06
CA ASN A 7 -14.00 -10.05 -27.74
C ASN A 7 -13.73 -11.47 -27.21
N ARG A 8 -13.73 -12.50 -28.06
CA ARG A 8 -13.36 -13.86 -27.66
C ARG A 8 -11.89 -13.93 -27.23
N MET A 9 -10.96 -13.37 -28.04
CA MET A 9 -9.54 -13.33 -27.68
C MET A 9 -9.29 -12.59 -26.37
N THR A 10 -9.97 -11.49 -26.10
CA THR A 10 -9.84 -10.74 -24.85
C THR A 10 -10.33 -11.56 -23.65
N ILE A 11 -11.46 -12.27 -23.79
CA ILE A 11 -11.99 -13.14 -22.74
C ILE A 11 -11.07 -14.33 -22.49
N THR A 12 -10.56 -14.99 -23.52
CA THR A 12 -9.63 -16.12 -23.36
C THR A 12 -8.32 -15.67 -22.72
N ALA A 13 -7.74 -14.55 -23.13
CA ALA A 13 -6.53 -14.00 -22.52
C ALA A 13 -6.75 -13.67 -21.03
N ALA A 14 -7.89 -13.10 -20.64
CA ALA A 14 -8.21 -12.85 -19.23
C ALA A 14 -8.43 -14.14 -18.44
N ALA A 15 -8.99 -15.18 -19.07
CA ALA A 15 -9.10 -16.50 -18.46
C ALA A 15 -7.72 -17.12 -18.20
N PHE A 16 -6.78 -16.97 -19.14
CA PHE A 16 -5.38 -17.37 -18.93
C PHE A 16 -4.70 -16.59 -17.80
N CYS A 17 -4.90 -15.27 -17.73
CA CYS A 17 -4.37 -14.47 -16.63
C CYS A 17 -4.95 -14.92 -15.28
N LEU A 18 -6.26 -15.12 -15.20
CA LEU A 18 -6.91 -15.60 -13.98
C LEU A 18 -6.43 -17.01 -13.60
N GLY A 19 -6.34 -17.90 -14.59
CA GLY A 19 -5.78 -19.24 -14.42
C GLY A 19 -4.33 -19.21 -13.92
N GLY A 20 -3.50 -18.31 -14.47
CA GLY A 20 -2.13 -18.09 -14.03
C GLY A 20 -2.04 -17.61 -12.58
N ILE A 21 -2.89 -16.66 -12.18
CA ILE A 21 -2.97 -16.19 -10.79
C ILE A 21 -3.35 -17.35 -9.86
N LEU A 22 -4.43 -18.07 -10.19
CA LEU A 22 -4.92 -19.17 -9.37
C LEU A 22 -3.90 -20.31 -9.29
N LEU A 23 -3.22 -20.61 -10.40
CA LEU A 23 -2.16 -21.60 -10.43
C LEU A 23 -0.96 -21.17 -9.57
N PHE A 24 -0.50 -19.94 -9.70
CA PHE A 24 0.64 -19.42 -8.95
C PHE A 24 0.38 -19.41 -7.44
N VAL A 25 -0.77 -18.89 -7.02
CA VAL A 25 -1.18 -18.85 -5.61
C VAL A 25 -1.52 -20.25 -5.11
N GLY A 26 -2.21 -21.05 -5.94
CA GLY A 26 -2.60 -22.42 -5.61
C GLY A 26 -1.41 -23.35 -5.44
N LEU A 27 -0.40 -23.27 -6.31
CA LEU A 27 0.83 -24.08 -6.16
C LEU A 27 1.58 -23.75 -4.87
N ALA A 28 1.69 -22.46 -4.52
CA ALA A 28 2.26 -22.05 -3.24
C ALA A 28 1.46 -22.62 -2.06
N GLY A 29 0.13 -22.58 -2.12
CA GLY A 29 -0.74 -23.17 -1.10
C GLY A 29 -0.63 -24.70 -1.02
N VAL A 30 -0.61 -25.40 -2.17
CA VAL A 30 -0.43 -26.87 -2.23
C VAL A 30 0.94 -27.26 -1.67
N ALA A 31 2.00 -26.52 -1.98
CA ALA A 31 3.33 -26.79 -1.42
C ALA A 31 3.35 -26.68 0.12
N LEU A 32 2.68 -25.65 0.65
CA LEU A 32 2.51 -25.49 2.09
C LEU A 32 1.71 -26.67 2.71
N LEU A 33 0.62 -27.09 2.05
CA LEU A 33 -0.22 -28.18 2.54
C LEU A 33 0.45 -29.56 2.40
N ALA A 34 1.14 -29.82 1.30
CA ALA A 34 1.79 -31.10 1.06
C ALA A 34 2.93 -31.41 2.05
N GLN A 35 3.59 -30.37 2.55
CA GLN A 35 4.67 -30.51 3.54
C GLN A 35 4.16 -30.41 4.99
N SER A 36 2.87 -30.19 5.20
CA SER A 36 2.25 -30.16 6.54
C SER A 36 2.07 -31.56 7.19
N GLY A 37 2.68 -32.61 6.61
CA GLY A 37 2.63 -33.97 7.14
C GLY A 37 3.03 -34.08 8.61
N GLU A 38 2.60 -35.12 9.29
CA GLU A 38 2.77 -35.60 10.68
C GLU A 38 3.05 -34.62 11.86
N GLY A 39 3.57 -33.40 11.60
CA GLY A 39 3.86 -32.37 12.63
C GLY A 39 2.92 -31.17 12.62
N GLY A 40 2.10 -30.98 11.58
CA GLY A 40 1.38 -29.73 11.34
C GLY A 40 0.30 -29.38 12.37
N ALA A 41 -0.43 -30.34 12.89
CA ALA A 41 -1.50 -30.10 13.86
C ALA A 41 -0.96 -29.83 15.28
N ASN A 42 0.10 -30.53 15.68
CA ASN A 42 0.72 -30.31 16.98
C ASN A 42 1.47 -28.98 17.07
N GLY A 43 1.97 -28.45 15.94
CA GLY A 43 2.64 -27.16 15.87
C GLY A 43 1.71 -25.96 16.09
N LEU A 44 0.42 -26.04 15.72
CA LEU A 44 -0.55 -24.95 15.90
C LEU A 44 -0.81 -24.57 17.36
N PHE A 45 -0.55 -25.48 18.29
CA PHE A 45 -0.73 -25.27 19.74
C PHE A 45 0.56 -24.87 20.46
N ASP A 46 1.65 -24.59 19.72
CA ASP A 46 2.90 -24.12 20.30
C ASP A 46 2.71 -22.73 20.96
N ALA A 47 3.23 -22.60 22.18
CA ALA A 47 3.21 -21.35 22.94
C ALA A 47 3.88 -20.19 22.19
N TYR A 48 4.85 -20.49 21.33
CA TYR A 48 5.50 -19.50 20.46
C TYR A 48 4.52 -18.93 19.42
N ILE A 49 3.80 -19.80 18.69
CA ILE A 49 2.81 -19.40 17.67
C ILE A 49 1.72 -18.55 18.30
N TRP A 50 1.23 -18.94 19.47
CA TRP A 50 0.23 -18.18 20.20
C TRP A 50 0.73 -16.79 20.62
N ARG A 51 1.95 -16.68 21.10
CA ARG A 51 2.60 -15.40 21.47
C ARG A 51 2.73 -14.48 20.26
N VAL A 52 3.22 -14.98 19.14
CA VAL A 52 3.38 -14.22 17.88
C VAL A 52 2.03 -13.75 17.36
N THR A 53 1.01 -14.61 17.40
CA THR A 53 -0.36 -14.27 16.98
C THR A 53 -0.93 -13.16 17.85
N ARG A 54 -0.84 -13.32 19.17
CA ARG A 54 -1.29 -12.31 20.13
C ARG A 54 -0.58 -10.98 19.93
N PHE A 55 0.72 -11.00 19.69
CA PHE A 55 1.50 -9.80 19.41
C PHE A 55 1.06 -9.14 18.09
N THR A 56 0.84 -9.93 17.02
CA THR A 56 0.33 -9.44 15.73
C THR A 56 -1.01 -8.73 15.89
N LEU A 57 -1.96 -9.35 16.60
CA LEU A 57 -3.27 -8.76 16.84
C LEU A 57 -3.18 -7.50 17.72
N LEU A 58 -2.38 -7.53 18.78
CA LEU A 58 -2.19 -6.39 19.69
C LEU A 58 -1.62 -5.18 18.95
N GLN A 59 -0.50 -5.37 18.23
CA GLN A 59 0.14 -4.27 17.53
C GLN A 59 -0.73 -3.72 16.40
N ALA A 60 -1.44 -4.59 15.64
CA ALA A 60 -2.34 -4.16 14.57
C ALA A 60 -3.54 -3.39 15.12
N SER A 61 -4.15 -3.86 16.22
CA SER A 61 -5.26 -3.17 16.88
C SER A 61 -4.83 -1.81 17.43
N LEU A 62 -3.73 -1.76 18.18
CA LEU A 62 -3.21 -0.53 18.76
C LEU A 62 -2.83 0.50 17.69
N SER A 63 -2.14 0.05 16.64
CA SER A 63 -1.77 0.90 15.50
C SER A 63 -3.00 1.44 14.78
N THR A 64 -4.04 0.61 14.60
CA THR A 64 -5.29 1.02 13.95
C THR A 64 -6.02 2.07 14.77
N VAL A 65 -6.20 1.82 16.06
CA VAL A 65 -6.88 2.75 16.97
C VAL A 65 -6.17 4.10 17.00
N LEU A 66 -4.85 4.10 17.18
CA LEU A 66 -4.06 5.34 17.23
C LEU A 66 -4.07 6.08 15.88
N SER A 67 -3.93 5.35 14.76
CA SER A 67 -3.99 5.97 13.44
C SER A 67 -5.32 6.68 13.20
N ILE A 68 -6.44 6.06 13.56
CA ILE A 68 -7.78 6.64 13.43
C ILE A 68 -7.96 7.80 14.42
N LEU A 69 -7.55 7.63 15.67
CA LEU A 69 -7.67 8.65 16.70
C LEU A 69 -6.98 9.97 16.29
N PHE A 70 -5.76 9.89 15.75
CA PHE A 70 -5.05 11.06 15.25
C PHE A 70 -5.56 11.55 13.88
N ALA A 71 -6.10 10.67 13.05
CA ALA A 71 -6.65 11.04 11.74
C ALA A 71 -7.92 11.89 11.86
N ILE A 72 -8.77 11.66 12.87
CA ILE A 72 -10.02 12.42 13.08
C ILE A 72 -9.77 13.93 13.21
N PRO A 73 -8.96 14.42 14.16
CA PRO A 73 -8.72 15.85 14.29
C PRO A 73 -8.01 16.45 13.09
N VAL A 74 -7.06 15.72 12.47
CA VAL A 74 -6.35 16.17 11.26
C VAL A 74 -7.31 16.33 10.08
N SER A 75 -8.16 15.34 9.80
CA SER A 75 -9.14 15.39 8.71
C SER A 75 -10.17 16.51 8.93
N ARG A 76 -10.60 16.69 10.18
CA ARG A 76 -11.50 17.76 10.58
C ARG A 76 -10.88 19.14 10.41
N ALA A 77 -9.62 19.32 10.81
CA ALA A 77 -8.88 20.56 10.62
C ALA A 77 -8.73 20.91 9.13
N LEU A 78 -8.39 19.91 8.27
CA LEU A 78 -8.29 20.07 6.81
C LEU A 78 -9.64 20.41 6.15
N ALA A 79 -10.74 19.82 6.62
CA ALA A 79 -12.09 20.09 6.11
C ALA A 79 -12.58 21.47 6.54
N ARG A 80 -12.24 21.92 7.75
CA ARG A 80 -12.67 23.19 8.32
C ARG A 80 -11.88 24.37 7.74
N GLN A 81 -10.57 24.19 7.61
CA GLN A 81 -9.66 25.17 7.01
C GLN A 81 -9.47 24.84 5.52
N ALA A 82 -10.50 25.14 4.71
CA ALA A 82 -10.52 24.81 3.29
C ALA A 82 -9.48 25.58 2.46
N SER A 83 -9.03 26.75 2.95
CA SER A 83 -8.06 27.60 2.25
C SER A 83 -7.04 28.18 3.23
N PHE A 84 -5.81 27.65 3.20
CA PHE A 84 -4.66 28.24 3.87
C PHE A 84 -3.41 28.06 2.99
N PRO A 85 -2.38 28.93 3.12
CA PRO A 85 -1.13 28.77 2.40
C PRO A 85 -0.47 27.42 2.74
N GLY A 86 -0.11 26.64 1.71
CA GLY A 86 0.53 25.34 1.93
C GLY A 86 -0.41 24.14 2.06
N ARG A 87 -1.75 24.30 2.06
CA ARG A 87 -2.70 23.16 2.13
C ARG A 87 -2.40 22.07 1.10
N ILE A 88 -2.12 22.46 -0.13
CA ILE A 88 -1.80 21.51 -1.22
C ILE A 88 -0.50 20.75 -0.91
N TRP A 89 0.49 21.42 -0.35
CA TRP A 89 1.75 20.80 0.01
C TRP A 89 1.60 19.83 1.18
N LEU A 90 0.79 20.16 2.19
CA LEU A 90 0.47 19.26 3.30
C LEU A 90 -0.27 18.01 2.80
N LEU A 91 -1.26 18.15 1.93
CA LEU A 91 -1.99 17.03 1.33
C LEU A 91 -1.06 16.13 0.48
N ARG A 92 -0.09 16.73 -0.22
CA ARG A 92 0.94 15.98 -0.96
C ARG A 92 1.89 15.26 -0.01
N LEU A 93 2.36 15.93 1.04
CA LEU A 93 3.19 15.31 2.06
C LEU A 93 2.50 14.11 2.71
N MET A 94 1.21 14.23 3.03
CA MET A 94 0.39 13.13 3.56
C MET A 94 0.17 11.98 2.55
N ALA A 95 0.46 12.18 1.27
CA ALA A 95 0.44 11.11 0.28
C ALA A 95 1.77 10.37 0.16
N LEU A 96 2.89 11.00 0.55
CA LEU A 96 4.24 10.46 0.37
C LEU A 96 4.47 9.10 1.05
N PRO A 97 4.03 8.87 2.30
CA PRO A 97 4.28 7.57 2.95
C PRO A 97 3.80 6.38 2.13
N LEU A 98 2.70 6.51 1.40
CA LEU A 98 2.14 5.43 0.58
C LEU A 98 2.95 5.14 -0.70
N GLY A 99 3.71 6.12 -1.20
CA GLY A 99 4.50 6.00 -2.42
C GLY A 99 5.97 5.69 -2.18
N LEU A 100 6.42 5.68 -0.92
CA LEU A 100 7.81 5.45 -0.56
C LEU A 100 8.02 4.06 0.03
N PRO A 101 9.20 3.43 -0.23
CA PRO A 101 9.55 2.16 0.37
C PRO A 101 9.48 2.19 1.90
N ALA A 102 8.87 1.17 2.50
CA ALA A 102 8.71 1.09 3.96
C ALA A 102 10.05 1.13 4.70
N LEU A 103 11.11 0.57 4.10
CA LEU A 103 12.44 0.57 4.69
C LEU A 103 13.06 1.97 4.74
N VAL A 104 12.83 2.79 3.69
CA VAL A 104 13.28 4.19 3.66
C VAL A 104 12.62 4.98 4.79
N ALA A 105 11.30 4.83 4.94
CA ALA A 105 10.58 5.50 6.01
C ALA A 105 10.99 5.00 7.42
N ALA A 106 11.26 3.70 7.58
CA ALA A 106 11.76 3.14 8.84
C ALA A 106 13.09 3.78 9.24
N LEU A 107 14.01 3.97 8.29
CA LEU A 107 15.28 4.65 8.55
C LEU A 107 15.04 6.11 8.97
N GLY A 108 14.16 6.83 8.30
CA GLY A 108 13.81 8.20 8.68
C GLY A 108 13.21 8.30 10.09
N LEU A 109 12.40 7.33 10.47
CA LEU A 109 11.90 7.24 11.83
C LEU A 109 13.02 6.95 12.84
N ILE A 110 14.00 6.11 12.49
CA ILE A 110 15.17 5.85 13.33
C ILE A 110 16.02 7.12 13.48
N GLU A 111 16.21 7.91 12.43
CA GLU A 111 16.94 9.19 12.49
C GLU A 111 16.25 10.22 13.41
N VAL A 112 14.92 10.19 13.51
CA VAL A 112 14.16 11.09 14.40
C VAL A 112 14.02 10.53 15.81
N TRP A 113 13.58 9.27 15.95
CA TRP A 113 13.16 8.66 17.22
C TRP A 113 14.19 7.67 17.79
N GLY A 114 15.27 7.35 17.05
CA GLY A 114 16.30 6.41 17.48
C GLY A 114 17.10 6.94 18.68
N ARG A 115 17.92 6.06 19.26
CA ARG A 115 18.73 6.43 20.45
C ARG A 115 19.64 7.65 20.22
N GLN A 116 20.17 7.80 19.00
CA GLN A 116 20.98 8.95 18.57
C GLN A 116 20.17 9.92 17.69
N GLY A 117 18.84 9.76 17.64
CA GLY A 117 17.95 10.56 16.80
C GLY A 117 17.74 11.98 17.35
N LEU A 118 17.10 12.80 16.51
CA LEU A 118 16.83 14.21 16.80
C LEU A 118 16.06 14.38 18.12
N LEU A 119 15.06 13.53 18.39
CA LEU A 119 14.25 13.62 19.62
C LEU A 119 15.10 13.38 20.87
N ASN A 120 15.88 12.29 20.88
CA ASN A 120 16.71 11.96 22.05
C ASN A 120 17.83 12.97 22.28
N LYS A 121 18.41 13.55 21.22
CA LYS A 121 19.34 14.67 21.34
C LYS A 121 18.68 15.91 21.97
N GLY A 122 17.44 16.22 21.56
CA GLY A 122 16.66 17.30 22.16
C GLY A 122 16.33 17.05 23.63
N LEU A 123 15.91 15.82 23.97
CA LEU A 123 15.62 15.42 25.36
C LEU A 123 16.87 15.46 26.25
N ALA A 124 18.02 15.02 25.74
CA ALA A 124 19.30 15.10 26.44
C ALA A 124 19.71 16.56 26.73
N ALA A 125 19.48 17.47 25.76
CA ALA A 125 19.71 18.90 25.97
C ALA A 125 18.80 19.52 27.05
N LEU A 126 17.63 18.90 27.30
CA LEU A 126 16.70 19.27 28.38
C LEU A 126 17.00 18.54 29.71
N GLY A 127 18.10 17.79 29.80
CA GLY A 127 18.53 17.08 31.01
C GLY A 127 17.92 15.69 31.22
N LEU A 128 17.14 15.17 30.26
CA LEU A 128 16.61 13.80 30.30
C LEU A 128 17.65 12.81 29.79
N GLN A 129 18.31 12.07 30.68
CA GLN A 129 19.46 11.22 30.35
C GLN A 129 19.09 9.83 29.80
N GLN A 130 17.83 9.39 29.96
CA GLN A 130 17.40 8.08 29.46
C GLN A 130 16.81 8.20 28.05
N PRO A 131 17.48 7.63 27.02
CA PRO A 131 16.99 7.69 25.66
C PRO A 131 15.77 6.80 25.49
N ILE A 132 14.75 7.31 24.81
CA ILE A 132 13.59 6.53 24.38
C ILE A 132 14.04 5.57 23.28
N SER A 133 13.72 4.27 23.43
CA SER A 133 14.02 3.28 22.40
C SER A 133 12.89 3.22 21.37
N ILE A 134 13.24 3.37 20.10
CA ILE A 134 12.28 3.17 18.98
C ILE A 134 12.07 1.68 18.68
N TYR A 135 12.83 0.77 19.24
CA TYR A 135 12.70 -0.65 18.97
C TYR A 135 11.60 -1.30 19.83
N GLY A 136 10.96 -2.34 19.27
CA GLY A 136 9.86 -3.06 19.89
C GLY A 136 8.49 -2.52 19.52
N LEU A 137 7.48 -2.81 20.34
CA LEU A 137 6.09 -2.42 20.10
C LEU A 137 5.91 -0.93 19.84
N PHE A 138 6.61 -0.09 20.59
CA PHE A 138 6.52 1.37 20.47
C PHE A 138 6.91 1.82 19.04
N GLY A 139 8.06 1.41 18.54
CA GLY A 139 8.53 1.82 17.21
C GLY A 139 7.68 1.25 16.08
N ILE A 140 7.20 0.01 16.22
CA ILE A 140 6.27 -0.58 15.25
C ILE A 140 4.99 0.25 15.18
N VAL A 141 4.42 0.62 16.32
CA VAL A 141 3.19 1.43 16.39
C VAL A 141 3.41 2.82 15.83
N VAL A 142 4.52 3.50 16.17
CA VAL A 142 4.86 4.82 15.61
C VAL A 142 5.00 4.74 14.09
N ALA A 143 5.69 3.72 13.57
CA ALA A 143 5.82 3.53 12.13
C ALA A 143 4.47 3.25 11.44
N HIS A 144 3.64 2.42 12.03
CA HIS A 144 2.30 2.17 11.50
C HIS A 144 1.42 3.42 11.51
N VAL A 145 1.46 4.23 12.58
CA VAL A 145 0.74 5.51 12.64
C VAL A 145 1.28 6.48 11.59
N PHE A 146 2.61 6.52 11.37
CA PHE A 146 3.23 7.35 10.34
C PHE A 146 2.68 7.04 8.93
N PHE A 147 2.47 5.76 8.60
CA PHE A 147 1.91 5.37 7.30
C PHE A 147 0.39 5.53 7.23
N ASN A 148 -0.32 5.13 8.28
CA ASN A 148 -1.76 4.91 8.23
C ASN A 148 -2.59 6.12 8.69
N MET A 149 -2.07 6.98 9.58
CA MET A 149 -2.78 8.20 10.00
C MET A 149 -3.02 9.15 8.82
N PRO A 150 -2.03 9.46 7.94
CA PRO A 150 -2.26 10.28 6.76
C PRO A 150 -3.26 9.66 5.78
N LEU A 151 -3.22 8.35 5.59
CA LEU A 151 -4.16 7.62 4.75
C LEU A 151 -5.59 7.74 5.30
N ALA A 152 -5.78 7.43 6.57
CA ALA A 152 -7.08 7.52 7.24
C ALA A 152 -7.63 8.95 7.22
N ALA A 153 -6.78 9.96 7.49
CA ALA A 153 -7.18 11.36 7.47
C ALA A 153 -7.64 11.81 6.07
N ARG A 154 -6.97 11.38 5.00
CA ARG A 154 -7.38 11.68 3.61
C ARG A 154 -8.69 11.00 3.24
N LEU A 155 -8.91 9.75 3.64
CA LEU A 155 -10.16 9.04 3.41
C LEU A 155 -11.33 9.70 4.16
N MET A 156 -11.13 10.11 5.41
CA MET A 156 -12.12 10.85 6.18
C MET A 156 -12.38 12.23 5.60
N LEU A 157 -11.33 12.96 5.18
CA LEU A 157 -11.46 14.25 4.52
C LEU A 157 -12.33 14.14 3.26
N ALA A 158 -12.07 13.13 2.41
CA ALA A 158 -12.88 12.90 1.23
C ALA A 158 -14.36 12.63 1.56
N GLY A 159 -14.64 11.98 2.69
CA GLY A 159 -16.00 11.79 3.19
C GLY A 159 -16.64 13.09 3.69
N LEU A 160 -15.89 13.91 4.42
CA LEU A 160 -16.36 15.21 4.91
C LEU A 160 -16.63 16.21 3.78
N GLU A 161 -15.83 16.18 2.72
CA GLU A 161 -15.99 17.02 1.53
C GLU A 161 -17.20 16.61 0.65
N ARG A 162 -17.77 15.42 0.87
CA ARG A 162 -19.01 14.98 0.22
C ARG A 162 -20.28 15.48 0.90
N ILE A 163 -20.18 16.00 2.13
CA ILE A 163 -21.35 16.55 2.85
C ILE A 163 -21.88 17.75 2.08
N PRO A 164 -23.20 17.76 1.72
CA PRO A 164 -23.78 18.86 0.96
C PRO A 164 -23.64 20.21 1.66
N PRO A 165 -23.39 21.32 0.93
CA PRO A 165 -23.25 22.67 1.50
C PRO A 165 -24.45 23.13 2.33
N GLU A 166 -25.63 22.59 2.05
CA GLU A 166 -26.88 22.90 2.74
C GLU A 166 -26.84 22.53 4.24
N TYR A 167 -26.16 21.42 4.57
CA TYR A 167 -25.98 21.02 5.97
C TYR A 167 -25.18 22.05 6.78
N TRP A 168 -24.13 22.61 6.15
CA TRP A 168 -23.30 23.64 6.77
C TRP A 168 -24.05 24.95 6.95
N ARG A 169 -24.90 25.34 5.98
CA ARG A 169 -25.74 26.54 6.07
C ARG A 169 -26.83 26.38 7.12
N SER A 170 -27.48 25.21 7.17
CA SER A 170 -28.50 24.93 8.20
C SER A 170 -27.89 24.94 9.60
N ALA A 171 -26.72 24.33 9.78
CA ALA A 171 -25.99 24.34 11.04
C ALA A 171 -25.62 25.78 11.49
N ALA A 172 -25.21 26.63 10.54
CA ALA A 172 -24.91 28.03 10.81
C ALA A 172 -26.17 28.83 11.22
N ASN A 173 -27.29 28.63 10.50
CA ASN A 173 -28.57 29.28 10.81
C ASN A 173 -29.13 28.86 12.18
N LEU A 174 -28.86 27.63 12.61
CA LEU A 174 -29.23 27.11 13.93
C LEU A 174 -28.25 27.53 15.04
N GLY A 175 -27.23 28.33 14.73
CA GLY A 175 -26.21 28.76 15.70
C GLY A 175 -25.39 27.60 16.28
N MET A 176 -25.22 26.49 15.57
CA MET A 176 -24.51 25.31 16.06
C MET A 176 -23.02 25.61 16.26
N GLY A 177 -22.54 25.45 17.50
CA GLY A 177 -21.12 25.53 17.81
C GLY A 177 -20.33 24.33 17.25
N SER A 178 -18.99 24.45 17.25
CA SER A 178 -18.07 23.45 16.68
C SER A 178 -18.28 22.02 17.20
N LEU A 179 -18.60 21.84 18.48
CA LEU A 179 -18.87 20.52 19.07
C LEU A 179 -20.20 19.94 18.60
N ALA A 180 -21.25 20.78 18.49
CA ALA A 180 -22.56 20.36 17.97
C ALA A 180 -22.44 19.95 16.50
N ILE A 181 -21.72 20.72 15.68
CA ILE A 181 -21.43 20.36 14.29
C ILE A 181 -20.67 19.04 14.20
N PHE A 182 -19.66 18.84 15.05
CA PHE A 182 -18.96 17.54 15.10
C PHE A 182 -19.93 16.40 15.39
N ARG A 183 -20.75 16.52 16.44
CA ARG A 183 -21.61 15.44 16.89
C ARG A 183 -22.73 15.10 15.89
N PHE A 184 -23.35 16.11 15.28
CA PHE A 184 -24.57 15.93 14.49
C PHE A 184 -24.36 15.93 12.99
N VAL A 185 -23.24 16.49 12.47
CA VAL A 185 -22.98 16.59 11.03
C VAL A 185 -21.75 15.76 10.65
N GLU A 186 -20.60 15.99 11.29
CA GLU A 186 -19.35 15.35 10.91
C GLU A 186 -19.26 13.88 11.36
N TRP A 187 -19.58 13.63 12.64
CA TRP A 187 -19.48 12.28 13.21
C TRP A 187 -20.36 11.24 12.52
N PRO A 188 -21.63 11.52 12.15
CA PRO A 188 -22.43 10.58 11.35
C PRO A 188 -21.78 10.21 10.02
N ALA A 189 -21.15 11.17 9.34
CA ALA A 189 -20.44 10.92 8.10
C ALA A 189 -19.16 10.11 8.32
N ILE A 190 -18.35 10.45 9.35
CA ILE A 190 -17.12 9.75 9.69
C ILE A 190 -17.42 8.32 10.15
N ARG A 191 -18.38 8.12 11.06
CA ARG A 191 -18.70 6.80 11.62
C ARG A 191 -19.08 5.78 10.55
N GLY A 192 -19.74 6.23 9.48
CA GLY A 192 -20.09 5.37 8.34
C GLY A 192 -18.84 4.86 7.58
N LEU A 193 -17.73 5.62 7.60
CA LEU A 193 -16.48 5.24 6.95
C LEU A 193 -15.55 4.44 7.86
N LEU A 194 -15.72 4.55 9.19
CA LEU A 194 -14.80 3.95 10.17
C LEU A 194 -14.59 2.44 9.97
N PRO A 195 -15.60 1.59 9.75
CA PRO A 195 -15.38 0.16 9.59
C PRO A 195 -14.46 -0.16 8.41
N GLY A 196 -14.68 0.51 7.27
CA GLY A 196 -13.84 0.33 6.07
C GLY A 196 -12.40 0.84 6.28
N ILE A 197 -12.24 2.01 6.90
CA ILE A 197 -10.92 2.58 7.21
C ILE A 197 -10.18 1.72 8.25
N ALA A 198 -10.87 1.34 9.33
CA ALA A 198 -10.29 0.54 10.40
C ALA A 198 -9.82 -0.83 9.89
N GLY A 199 -10.65 -1.50 9.10
CA GLY A 199 -10.27 -2.78 8.53
C GLY A 199 -9.11 -2.68 7.53
N LEU A 200 -9.09 -1.63 6.69
CA LEU A 200 -7.97 -1.39 5.78
C LEU A 200 -6.67 -1.16 6.57
N VAL A 201 -6.69 -0.28 7.57
CA VAL A 201 -5.51 0.03 8.39
C VAL A 201 -5.06 -1.20 9.18
N PHE A 202 -6.00 -1.92 9.80
CA PHE A 202 -5.69 -3.15 10.52
C PHE A 202 -5.01 -4.19 9.61
N MET A 203 -5.54 -4.38 8.39
CA MET A 203 -4.94 -5.30 7.43
C MET A 203 -3.51 -4.89 7.08
N LEU A 204 -3.27 -3.61 6.78
CA LEU A 204 -1.93 -3.10 6.48
C LEU A 204 -0.95 -3.28 7.65
N CYS A 205 -1.43 -3.16 8.89
CA CYS A 205 -0.62 -3.39 10.09
C CYS A 205 -0.38 -4.89 10.36
N ALA A 206 -1.38 -5.74 10.16
CA ALA A 206 -1.28 -7.18 10.41
C ALA A 206 -0.39 -7.90 9.39
N THR A 207 -0.30 -7.36 8.15
CA THR A 207 0.56 -7.89 7.07
C THR A 207 1.84 -7.08 6.88
N SER A 208 2.27 -6.32 7.91
CA SER A 208 3.47 -5.50 7.84
C SER A 208 4.71 -6.33 8.14
N PHE A 209 5.50 -6.60 7.12
CA PHE A 209 6.78 -7.31 7.22
C PHE A 209 7.96 -6.37 7.49
N THR A 210 8.23 -5.46 6.57
CA THR A 210 9.46 -4.64 6.55
C THR A 210 9.61 -3.78 7.79
N LEU A 211 8.53 -3.13 8.25
CA LEU A 211 8.57 -2.27 9.44
C LEU A 211 8.84 -3.07 10.71
N VAL A 212 8.20 -4.23 10.83
CA VAL A 212 8.39 -5.09 12.00
C VAL A 212 9.77 -5.74 11.99
N LEU A 213 10.26 -6.16 10.83
CA LEU A 213 11.62 -6.70 10.69
C LEU A 213 12.69 -5.69 11.11
N THR A 214 12.49 -4.41 10.78
CA THR A 214 13.48 -3.35 11.06
C THR A 214 13.37 -2.76 12.46
N LEU A 215 12.14 -2.60 12.97
CA LEU A 215 11.87 -1.90 14.24
C LEU A 215 11.49 -2.84 15.39
N GLY A 216 11.23 -4.13 15.13
CA GLY A 216 10.85 -5.09 16.16
C GLY A 216 11.93 -5.32 17.21
N GLY A 217 13.19 -5.24 16.85
CA GLY A 217 14.30 -5.29 17.80
C GLY A 217 14.57 -6.66 18.43
N GLY A 218 13.90 -7.73 17.97
CA GLY A 218 14.17 -9.09 18.43
C GLY A 218 12.92 -9.99 18.52
N PRO A 219 13.06 -11.24 19.03
CA PRO A 219 12.01 -12.27 19.02
C PRO A 219 10.77 -11.91 19.85
N ALA A 220 10.91 -11.01 20.81
CA ALA A 220 9.79 -10.59 21.68
C ALA A 220 8.76 -9.72 20.96
N ALA A 221 9.14 -9.07 19.85
CA ALA A 221 8.29 -8.19 19.06
C ALA A 221 8.19 -8.66 17.60
N SER A 222 8.00 -9.97 17.40
CA SER A 222 7.82 -10.58 16.08
C SER A 222 6.35 -10.76 15.75
N THR A 223 5.96 -10.42 14.51
CA THR A 223 4.64 -10.74 13.93
C THR A 223 4.69 -12.06 13.16
N ILE A 224 3.51 -12.56 12.77
CA ILE A 224 3.40 -13.80 11.99
C ILE A 224 4.26 -13.72 10.72
N GLU A 225 4.24 -12.62 9.99
CA GLU A 225 5.04 -12.40 8.78
C GLU A 225 6.55 -12.54 9.05
N VAL A 226 7.03 -11.89 10.10
CA VAL A 226 8.46 -11.94 10.47
C VAL A 226 8.82 -13.34 11.01
N ALA A 227 7.92 -13.98 11.74
CA ALA A 227 8.13 -15.33 12.24
C ALA A 227 8.20 -16.39 11.12
N ILE A 228 7.39 -16.25 10.04
CA ILE A 228 7.51 -17.10 8.83
C ILE A 228 8.90 -16.95 8.22
N TYR A 229 9.35 -15.71 8.07
CA TYR A 229 10.69 -15.43 7.53
C TYR A 229 11.80 -16.02 8.40
N GLN A 230 11.71 -15.84 9.73
CA GLN A 230 12.69 -16.38 10.68
C GLN A 230 12.72 -17.91 10.64
N ALA A 231 11.56 -18.57 10.65
CA ALA A 231 11.44 -20.01 10.58
C ALA A 231 12.11 -20.62 9.33
N LEU A 232 11.99 -19.96 8.17
CA LEU A 232 12.60 -20.46 6.93
C LEU A 232 14.07 -20.08 6.77
N ARG A 233 14.46 -18.87 7.18
CA ARG A 233 15.77 -18.32 6.86
C ARG A 233 16.83 -18.61 7.93
N PHE A 234 16.44 -18.68 9.19
CA PHE A 234 17.34 -18.83 10.33
C PHE A 234 17.16 -20.13 11.10
N ASP A 235 15.90 -20.52 11.39
CA ASP A 235 15.61 -21.72 12.18
C ASP A 235 15.61 -22.99 11.34
N PHE A 236 15.51 -22.87 10.00
CA PHE A 236 15.38 -23.96 9.04
C PHE A 236 14.22 -24.93 9.40
N ASP A 237 13.12 -24.39 9.95
CA ASP A 237 11.92 -25.10 10.39
C ASP A 237 10.75 -24.85 9.43
N PRO A 238 10.63 -25.66 8.34
CA PRO A 238 9.52 -25.52 7.39
C PRO A 238 8.16 -25.80 8.03
N SER A 239 8.08 -26.71 8.99
CA SER A 239 6.81 -27.08 9.63
C SER A 239 6.19 -25.90 10.38
N ARG A 240 7.01 -25.14 11.11
CA ARG A 240 6.59 -23.91 11.77
C ARG A 240 6.19 -22.84 10.77
N ALA A 241 6.94 -22.66 9.68
CA ALA A 241 6.61 -21.69 8.64
C ALA A 241 5.27 -22.00 7.98
N ILE A 242 4.95 -23.28 7.76
CA ILE A 242 3.66 -23.75 7.21
C ILE A 242 2.52 -23.42 8.16
N ALA A 243 2.65 -23.76 9.45
CA ALA A 243 1.63 -23.48 10.45
C ALA A 243 1.32 -21.98 10.56
N LEU A 244 2.37 -21.14 10.62
CA LEU A 244 2.26 -19.68 10.64
C LEU A 244 1.64 -19.14 9.35
N SER A 245 2.00 -19.68 8.18
CA SER A 245 1.43 -19.26 6.89
C SER A 245 -0.06 -19.59 6.80
N GLY A 246 -0.48 -20.77 7.24
CA GLY A 246 -1.89 -21.14 7.33
C GLY A 246 -2.67 -20.19 8.25
N LEU A 247 -2.10 -19.89 9.42
CA LEU A 247 -2.69 -18.95 10.38
C LEU A 247 -2.80 -17.53 9.79
N GLN A 248 -1.80 -17.06 9.08
CA GLN A 248 -1.82 -15.76 8.41
C GLN A 248 -2.93 -15.69 7.34
N VAL A 249 -3.10 -16.73 6.54
CA VAL A 249 -4.17 -16.81 5.53
C VAL A 249 -5.55 -16.80 6.20
N VAL A 250 -5.74 -17.53 7.30
CA VAL A 250 -6.98 -17.51 8.08
C VAL A 250 -7.25 -16.13 8.66
N LEU A 251 -6.24 -15.49 9.23
CA LEU A 251 -6.36 -14.13 9.80
C LEU A 251 -6.75 -13.11 8.73
N THR A 252 -6.04 -13.08 7.61
CA THR A 252 -6.34 -12.15 6.50
C THR A 252 -7.67 -12.46 5.84
N GLY A 253 -8.04 -13.75 5.72
CA GLY A 253 -9.32 -14.19 5.17
C GLY A 253 -10.50 -13.75 6.02
N THR A 254 -10.44 -13.98 7.32
CA THR A 254 -11.50 -13.57 8.26
C THR A 254 -11.65 -12.04 8.27
N LEU A 255 -10.55 -11.30 8.19
CA LEU A 255 -10.58 -9.85 8.12
C LEU A 255 -11.22 -9.35 6.82
N LEU A 256 -10.86 -9.91 5.66
CA LEU A 256 -11.47 -9.55 4.38
C LEU A 256 -12.97 -9.86 4.35
N LEU A 257 -13.39 -10.98 4.94
CA LEU A 257 -14.81 -11.31 5.10
C LEU A 257 -15.50 -10.29 6.00
N ALA A 258 -14.93 -9.96 7.15
CA ALA A 258 -15.46 -8.96 8.06
C ALA A 258 -15.62 -7.60 7.37
N LEU A 259 -14.60 -7.16 6.61
CA LEU A 259 -14.65 -5.92 5.82
C LEU A 259 -15.79 -5.90 4.81
N LYS A 260 -16.03 -7.03 4.12
CA LYS A 260 -17.13 -7.14 3.14
C LYS A 260 -18.51 -6.90 3.76
N TYR A 261 -18.70 -7.34 5.01
CA TYR A 261 -19.98 -7.22 5.70
C TYR A 261 -20.13 -5.91 6.50
N LEU A 262 -19.02 -5.36 6.99
CA LEU A 262 -19.02 -4.16 7.84
C LEU A 262 -18.87 -2.86 7.06
N ALA A 263 -18.22 -2.88 5.89
CA ALA A 263 -18.07 -1.69 5.07
C ALA A 263 -19.38 -1.38 4.36
N PRO A 264 -19.93 -0.15 4.50
CA PRO A 264 -21.11 0.25 3.75
C PRO A 264 -20.81 0.23 2.25
N PRO A 265 -21.81 -0.08 1.40
CA PRO A 265 -21.63 0.02 -0.04
C PRO A 265 -21.25 1.47 -0.40
N PRO A 266 -20.38 1.66 -1.41
CA PRO A 266 -20.03 3.00 -1.86
C PRO A 266 -21.31 3.71 -2.32
N GLU A 267 -21.67 4.79 -1.64
CA GLU A 267 -22.79 5.64 -2.05
C GLU A 267 -22.44 6.29 -3.41
N GLU A 268 -23.20 5.97 -4.44
CA GLU A 268 -23.08 6.52 -5.79
C GLU A 268 -23.61 7.97 -5.89
N GLY A 269 -23.76 8.67 -4.77
CA GLY A 269 -24.19 10.05 -4.69
C GLY A 269 -23.10 11.01 -5.19
N ALA A 270 -23.25 11.47 -6.42
CA ALA A 270 -22.39 12.45 -7.05
C ALA A 270 -22.56 13.85 -6.43
N THR A 271 -21.94 14.10 -5.31
CA THR A 271 -21.66 15.48 -4.89
C THR A 271 -20.22 15.80 -5.28
N SER A 272 -20.04 16.88 -6.05
CA SER A 272 -18.74 17.42 -6.43
C SER A 272 -17.96 17.74 -5.16
N GLY A 273 -16.94 16.95 -4.83
CA GLY A 273 -16.09 17.12 -3.64
C GLY A 273 -15.29 18.43 -3.66
N ARG A 274 -16.02 19.55 -3.63
CA ARG A 274 -15.44 20.90 -3.48
C ARG A 274 -15.44 21.25 -2.01
N ALA A 275 -14.27 21.62 -1.50
CA ALA A 275 -14.13 22.18 -0.17
C ALA A 275 -15.06 23.41 -0.03
N THR A 276 -16.07 23.32 0.83
CA THR A 276 -17.00 24.40 1.11
C THR A 276 -16.48 25.27 2.26
N ARG A 277 -16.64 26.59 2.16
CA ARG A 277 -16.29 27.50 3.25
C ARG A 277 -17.20 27.22 4.45
N ARG A 278 -16.62 26.96 5.58
CA ARG A 278 -17.30 26.62 6.84
C ARG A 278 -17.26 27.77 7.83
N PHE A 279 -18.39 28.01 8.50
CA PHE A 279 -18.50 29.10 9.47
C PHE A 279 -17.91 28.78 10.84
N ASP A 280 -17.92 27.47 11.22
CA ASP A 280 -17.37 26.99 12.50
C ASP A 280 -15.82 27.02 12.58
N GLY A 281 -15.13 27.25 11.46
CA GLY A 281 -13.68 27.41 11.39
C GLY A 281 -13.20 28.87 11.48
N LEU A 282 -14.08 29.84 11.65
CA LEU A 282 -13.72 31.28 11.61
C LEU A 282 -13.23 31.81 12.96
N SER A 283 -13.58 31.18 14.09
CA SER A 283 -13.14 31.62 15.41
C SER A 283 -11.62 31.46 15.60
N SER A 284 -11.00 32.38 16.32
CA SER A 284 -9.56 32.32 16.63
C SER A 284 -9.17 31.02 17.35
N ALA A 285 -10.01 30.56 18.28
CA ALA A 285 -9.79 29.29 18.99
C ALA A 285 -9.82 28.10 18.06
N SER A 286 -10.78 28.02 17.12
CA SER A 286 -10.84 26.95 16.11
C SER A 286 -9.60 26.96 15.22
N ARG A 287 -9.15 28.14 14.77
CA ARG A 287 -7.96 28.26 13.94
C ARG A 287 -6.69 27.84 14.66
N LEU A 288 -6.56 28.19 15.94
CA LEU A 288 -5.42 27.77 16.76
C LEU A 288 -5.38 26.25 16.94
N VAL A 289 -6.50 25.64 17.33
CA VAL A 289 -6.58 24.17 17.51
C VAL A 289 -6.36 23.44 16.20
N ASP A 290 -7.01 23.87 15.12
CA ASP A 290 -6.82 23.27 13.79
C ASP A 290 -5.38 23.45 13.33
N GLY A 291 -4.79 24.65 13.50
CA GLY A 291 -3.40 24.92 13.18
C GLY A 291 -2.43 24.03 13.93
N ALA A 292 -2.64 23.83 15.23
CA ALA A 292 -1.82 22.94 16.06
C ALA A 292 -1.85 21.49 15.54
N TRP A 293 -3.02 20.95 15.19
CA TRP A 293 -3.14 19.61 14.62
C TRP A 293 -2.48 19.50 13.25
N LEU A 294 -2.61 20.52 12.38
CA LEU A 294 -1.97 20.53 11.07
C LEU A 294 -0.44 20.63 11.17
N VAL A 295 0.07 21.45 12.10
CA VAL A 295 1.52 21.55 12.37
C VAL A 295 2.04 20.24 12.96
N LEU A 296 1.33 19.63 13.89
CA LEU A 296 1.71 18.34 14.44
C LEU A 296 1.77 17.25 13.36
N ALA A 297 0.77 17.20 12.48
CA ALA A 297 0.76 16.26 11.34
C ALA A 297 1.91 16.56 10.35
N LEU A 298 2.18 17.85 10.07
CA LEU A 298 3.31 18.27 9.23
C LEU A 298 4.64 17.81 9.82
N LEU A 299 4.86 18.04 11.10
CA LEU A 299 6.09 17.64 11.78
C LEU A 299 6.22 16.12 11.88
N PHE A 300 5.14 15.42 12.27
CA PHE A 300 5.16 13.97 12.41
C PHE A 300 5.48 13.25 11.10
N VAL A 301 4.91 13.72 9.98
CA VAL A 301 5.17 13.12 8.66
C VAL A 301 6.40 13.72 7.99
N GLY A 302 6.68 15.00 8.16
CA GLY A 302 7.74 15.71 7.47
C GLY A 302 9.13 15.49 8.05
N LEU A 303 9.26 15.42 9.39
CA LEU A 303 10.57 15.27 10.04
C LEU A 303 11.33 14.01 9.62
N PRO A 304 10.74 12.80 9.52
CA PRO A 304 11.46 11.63 9.06
C PRO A 304 12.01 11.79 7.63
N PHE A 305 11.26 12.43 6.72
CA PHE A 305 11.75 12.68 5.36
C PHE A 305 12.86 13.72 5.33
N ALA A 306 12.74 14.78 6.12
CA ALA A 306 13.78 15.78 6.26
C ALA A 306 15.07 15.18 6.85
N ALA A 307 14.93 14.31 7.86
CA ALA A 307 16.06 13.63 8.48
C ALA A 307 16.81 12.74 7.49
N ILE A 308 16.08 11.92 6.69
CA ILE A 308 16.71 11.12 5.62
C ILE A 308 17.41 12.01 4.59
N ALA A 309 16.79 13.12 4.19
CA ALA A 309 17.39 14.02 3.23
C ALA A 309 18.70 14.61 3.77
N VAL A 310 18.71 15.05 5.02
CA VAL A 310 19.93 15.60 5.66
C VAL A 310 21.00 14.53 5.85
N SER A 311 20.67 13.39 6.48
CA SER A 311 21.64 12.31 6.72
C SER A 311 22.13 11.69 5.42
N GLY A 312 21.26 11.55 4.42
CA GLY A 312 21.64 11.00 3.12
C GLY A 312 22.51 11.94 2.29
N MET A 313 22.34 13.27 2.41
CA MET A 313 23.24 14.24 1.77
C MET A 313 24.61 14.32 2.44
N GLN A 314 24.73 13.92 3.70
CA GLN A 314 26.03 13.83 4.41
C GLN A 314 26.82 12.56 4.02
N ALA A 315 26.17 11.58 3.39
CA ALA A 315 26.83 10.41 2.87
C ALA A 315 27.62 10.75 1.59
N ASP A 316 28.71 10.01 1.36
CA ASP A 316 29.46 10.11 0.11
C ASP A 316 28.70 9.41 -1.03
N LEU A 317 27.73 10.16 -1.61
CA LEU A 317 26.86 9.65 -2.69
C LEU A 317 27.65 9.29 -3.95
N ALA A 318 28.75 10.02 -4.24
CA ALA A 318 29.57 9.75 -5.42
C ALA A 318 30.26 8.38 -5.29
N ARG A 319 30.86 8.11 -4.14
CA ARG A 319 31.43 6.80 -3.81
C ARG A 319 30.38 5.69 -3.86
N LEU A 320 29.20 5.91 -3.25
CA LEU A 320 28.13 4.92 -3.21
C LEU A 320 27.65 4.53 -4.60
N VAL A 321 27.38 5.51 -5.48
CA VAL A 321 26.96 5.24 -6.87
C VAL A 321 28.09 4.56 -7.68
N GLY A 322 29.35 4.85 -7.37
CA GLY A 322 30.52 4.19 -7.95
C GLY A 322 30.71 2.75 -7.47
N GLU A 323 30.15 2.36 -6.34
CA GLU A 323 30.37 1.04 -5.73
C GLU A 323 29.73 -0.09 -6.57
N PRO A 324 30.49 -1.16 -6.94
CA PRO A 324 29.96 -2.26 -7.76
C PRO A 324 28.74 -2.95 -7.14
N ALA A 325 28.68 -3.05 -5.80
CA ALA A 325 27.55 -3.63 -5.09
C ALA A 325 26.27 -2.81 -5.28
N VAL A 326 26.34 -1.48 -5.23
CA VAL A 326 25.21 -0.57 -5.41
C VAL A 326 24.72 -0.61 -6.86
N ARG A 327 25.64 -0.60 -7.84
CA ARG A 327 25.27 -0.70 -9.26
C ARG A 327 24.60 -2.03 -9.59
N ARG A 328 25.11 -3.14 -9.06
CA ARG A 328 24.46 -4.46 -9.20
C ARG A 328 23.08 -4.48 -8.55
N ALA A 329 22.94 -3.97 -7.33
CA ALA A 329 21.66 -3.90 -6.63
C ALA A 329 20.65 -3.02 -7.37
N LEU A 330 21.08 -1.92 -7.97
CA LEU A 330 20.23 -1.06 -8.79
C LEU A 330 19.77 -1.81 -10.06
N ALA A 331 20.69 -2.46 -10.76
CA ALA A 331 20.37 -3.23 -11.96
C ALA A 331 19.40 -4.37 -11.66
N SER A 332 19.63 -5.13 -10.58
CA SER A 332 18.72 -6.20 -10.13
C SER A 332 17.34 -5.65 -9.74
N SER A 333 17.29 -4.52 -9.02
CA SER A 333 16.03 -3.87 -8.67
C SER A 333 15.22 -3.48 -9.91
N ILE A 334 15.87 -2.87 -10.90
CA ILE A 334 15.21 -2.48 -12.15
C ILE A 334 14.79 -3.73 -12.96
N ALA A 335 15.66 -4.74 -13.05
CA ALA A 335 15.39 -5.99 -13.76
C ALA A 335 14.19 -6.76 -13.18
N ILE A 336 13.91 -6.62 -11.89
CA ILE A 336 12.73 -7.18 -11.23
C ILE A 336 11.52 -6.24 -11.37
N ALA A 337 11.69 -4.96 -11.03
CA ALA A 337 10.57 -4.04 -10.90
C ALA A 337 9.93 -3.70 -12.25
N LEU A 338 10.72 -3.57 -13.32
CA LEU A 338 10.22 -3.23 -14.64
C LEU A 338 9.29 -4.32 -15.21
N PRO A 339 9.67 -5.61 -15.29
CA PRO A 339 8.75 -6.66 -15.71
C PRO A 339 7.53 -6.79 -14.79
N SER A 340 7.72 -6.68 -13.47
CA SER A 340 6.61 -6.75 -12.51
C SER A 340 5.56 -5.68 -12.79
N ALA A 341 5.98 -4.44 -13.00
CA ALA A 341 5.08 -3.34 -13.31
C ALA A 341 4.37 -3.53 -14.66
N ILE A 342 5.09 -3.95 -15.70
CA ILE A 342 4.51 -4.23 -17.02
C ILE A 342 3.45 -5.33 -16.93
N ILE A 343 3.77 -6.45 -16.29
CA ILE A 343 2.86 -7.59 -16.11
C ILE A 343 1.62 -7.14 -15.34
N SER A 344 1.79 -6.44 -14.21
CA SER A 344 0.68 -5.96 -13.38
C SER A 344 -0.27 -5.05 -14.14
N VAL A 345 0.27 -4.06 -14.89
CA VAL A 345 -0.54 -3.11 -15.67
C VAL A 345 -1.25 -3.81 -16.83
N ALA A 346 -0.56 -4.70 -17.55
CA ALA A 346 -1.15 -5.46 -18.64
C ALA A 346 -2.29 -6.37 -18.14
N MET A 347 -2.07 -7.10 -17.04
CA MET A 347 -3.09 -7.95 -16.43
C MET A 347 -4.29 -7.14 -15.96
N ALA A 348 -4.08 -6.02 -15.23
CA ALA A 348 -5.16 -5.15 -14.78
C ALA A 348 -5.99 -4.61 -15.93
N ALA A 349 -5.35 -4.05 -16.96
CA ALA A 349 -6.02 -3.50 -18.13
C ALA A 349 -6.86 -4.56 -18.86
N LEU A 350 -6.31 -5.77 -19.03
CA LEU A 350 -6.99 -6.89 -19.66
C LEU A 350 -8.20 -7.36 -18.82
N MET A 351 -8.02 -7.51 -17.51
CA MET A 351 -9.08 -7.95 -16.59
C MET A 351 -10.22 -6.92 -16.53
N ILE A 352 -9.92 -5.62 -16.44
CA ILE A 352 -10.92 -4.54 -16.44
C ILE A 352 -11.69 -4.53 -17.77
N ARG A 353 -10.99 -4.62 -18.91
CA ARG A 353 -11.63 -4.68 -20.23
C ARG A 353 -12.59 -5.87 -20.34
N THR A 354 -12.14 -7.06 -19.92
CA THR A 354 -12.95 -8.29 -19.97
C THR A 354 -14.17 -8.20 -19.05
N GLN A 355 -13.99 -7.76 -17.82
CA GLN A 355 -15.08 -7.59 -16.84
C GLN A 355 -16.19 -6.70 -17.43
N ARG A 356 -15.80 -5.62 -18.09
CA ARG A 356 -16.76 -4.69 -18.72
C ARG A 356 -17.46 -5.29 -19.93
N LEU A 357 -16.74 -6.04 -20.79
CA LEU A 357 -17.35 -6.74 -21.91
C LEU A 357 -18.41 -7.76 -21.43
N LEU A 358 -18.11 -8.47 -20.35
CA LEU A 358 -19.05 -9.43 -19.74
C LEU A 358 -20.26 -8.74 -19.09
N LEU A 359 -20.04 -7.64 -18.37
CA LEU A 359 -21.12 -6.87 -17.76
C LEU A 359 -22.03 -6.19 -18.79
N ALA A 360 -21.49 -5.77 -19.94
CA ALA A 360 -22.31 -5.22 -21.02
C ALA A 360 -23.24 -6.29 -21.67
N ARG A 361 -22.86 -7.56 -21.63
CA ARG A 361 -23.67 -8.71 -22.06
C ARG A 361 -24.68 -9.18 -21.00
N ARG A 362 -24.78 -8.50 -19.87
CA ARG A 362 -25.46 -8.87 -18.61
C ARG A 362 -26.93 -9.30 -18.73
N ARG A 363 -27.61 -9.08 -19.82
CA ARG A 363 -29.04 -9.43 -19.97
C ARG A 363 -29.33 -10.90 -20.25
N ARG A 364 -28.33 -11.77 -20.57
CA ARG A 364 -28.62 -13.11 -21.10
C ARG A 364 -27.97 -14.32 -20.44
N GLU A 365 -26.81 -14.22 -19.71
CA GLU A 365 -26.10 -15.44 -19.31
C GLU A 365 -25.52 -15.38 -17.88
N MET A 366 -25.95 -16.31 -17.01
CA MET A 366 -25.43 -16.51 -15.64
C MET A 366 -23.90 -16.75 -15.62
N PRO A 367 -23.30 -17.56 -16.54
CA PRO A 367 -21.86 -17.81 -16.54
C PRO A 367 -21.01 -16.54 -16.73
N ALA A 368 -21.49 -15.58 -17.55
CA ALA A 368 -20.78 -14.33 -17.77
C ALA A 368 -20.75 -13.45 -16.51
N ARG A 369 -21.81 -13.48 -15.71
CA ARG A 369 -21.87 -12.76 -14.42
C ARG A 369 -20.91 -13.36 -13.39
N LEU A 370 -20.89 -14.69 -13.30
CA LEU A 370 -19.99 -15.40 -12.39
C LEU A 370 -18.53 -15.10 -12.78
N PHE A 371 -18.19 -15.19 -14.06
CA PHE A 371 -16.83 -14.91 -14.52
C PHE A 371 -16.42 -13.45 -14.34
N ALA A 372 -17.32 -12.48 -14.56
CA ALA A 372 -17.06 -11.07 -14.24
C ALA A 372 -16.88 -10.85 -12.73
N GLY A 373 -17.64 -11.57 -11.92
CA GLY A 373 -17.50 -11.57 -10.46
C GLY A 373 -16.17 -12.16 -9.97
N THR A 374 -15.73 -13.29 -10.56
CA THR A 374 -14.43 -13.90 -10.22
C THR A 374 -13.26 -13.02 -10.62
N ILE A 375 -13.33 -12.30 -11.74
CA ILE A 375 -12.30 -11.31 -12.12
C ILE A 375 -12.23 -10.18 -11.08
N GLY A 376 -13.37 -9.65 -10.65
CA GLY A 376 -13.38 -8.61 -9.59
C GLY A 376 -12.90 -9.13 -8.23
N ALA A 377 -13.27 -10.37 -7.89
CA ALA A 377 -12.85 -11.00 -6.64
C ALA A 377 -11.35 -11.35 -6.63
N SER A 378 -10.76 -11.74 -7.77
CA SER A 378 -9.36 -12.16 -7.86
C SER A 378 -8.39 -11.07 -7.41
N THR A 379 -8.67 -9.79 -7.68
CA THR A 379 -7.86 -8.66 -7.20
C THR A 379 -7.88 -8.54 -5.67
N SER A 380 -8.97 -8.94 -5.01
CA SER A 380 -9.06 -8.98 -3.55
C SER A 380 -8.47 -10.28 -2.97
N PHE A 381 -8.58 -11.38 -3.70
CA PHE A 381 -8.01 -12.68 -3.31
C PHE A 381 -6.48 -12.64 -3.20
N ILE A 382 -5.82 -11.85 -4.04
CA ILE A 382 -4.36 -11.68 -3.98
C ILE A 382 -3.93 -11.10 -2.63
N LEU A 383 -4.73 -10.21 -2.05
CA LEU A 383 -4.47 -9.66 -0.72
C LEU A 383 -4.63 -10.67 0.43
N LEU A 384 -5.23 -11.83 0.15
CA LEU A 384 -5.38 -12.92 1.13
C LEU A 384 -4.06 -13.60 1.46
N ALA A 385 -3.16 -13.70 0.47
CA ALA A 385 -1.85 -14.32 0.63
C ALA A 385 -0.74 -13.24 0.57
N PRO A 386 -0.22 -12.81 1.72
CA PRO A 386 0.86 -11.83 1.78
C PRO A 386 2.13 -12.29 1.04
N PRO A 387 3.02 -11.36 0.63
CA PRO A 387 4.23 -11.67 -0.13
C PRO A 387 5.11 -12.74 0.50
N VAL A 388 5.24 -12.70 1.83
CA VAL A 388 6.06 -13.66 2.59
C VAL A 388 5.45 -15.06 2.56
N VAL A 389 4.12 -15.18 2.64
CA VAL A 389 3.42 -16.48 2.56
C VAL A 389 3.57 -17.09 1.17
N LEU A 390 3.38 -16.28 0.11
CA LEU A 390 3.61 -16.73 -1.27
C LEU A 390 5.07 -17.12 -1.49
N GLY A 391 5.99 -16.31 -0.98
CA GLY A 391 7.42 -16.60 -1.01
C GLY A 391 7.77 -17.91 -0.29
N ALA A 392 7.21 -18.15 0.89
CA ALA A 392 7.41 -19.37 1.65
C ALA A 392 6.92 -20.62 0.86
N GLY A 393 5.71 -20.54 0.30
CA GLY A 393 5.17 -21.65 -0.51
C GLY A 393 6.04 -21.96 -1.73
N TRP A 394 6.46 -20.94 -2.48
CA TRP A 394 7.35 -21.12 -3.63
C TRP A 394 8.76 -21.55 -3.24
N PHE A 395 9.29 -21.06 -2.12
CA PHE A 395 10.58 -21.51 -1.60
C PHE A 395 10.56 -23.01 -1.31
N LEU A 396 9.52 -23.50 -0.63
CA LEU A 396 9.34 -24.91 -0.32
C LEU A 396 9.09 -25.75 -1.58
N LEU A 397 8.32 -25.24 -2.54
CA LEU A 397 8.05 -25.92 -3.80
C LEU A 397 9.32 -26.12 -4.65
N LEU A 398 10.21 -25.11 -4.67
CA LEU A 398 11.42 -25.13 -5.48
C LEU A 398 12.60 -25.86 -4.83
N ARG A 399 12.59 -26.01 -3.51
CA ARG A 399 13.67 -26.64 -2.75
C ARG A 399 14.09 -28.04 -3.26
N PRO A 400 13.16 -28.94 -3.69
CA PRO A 400 13.53 -30.25 -4.22
C PRO A 400 14.24 -30.21 -5.58
N PHE A 401 14.10 -29.09 -6.33
CA PHE A 401 14.68 -28.95 -7.67
C PHE A 401 16.11 -28.39 -7.66
N GLY A 402 16.72 -28.21 -6.47
CA GLY A 402 18.10 -27.77 -6.30
C GLY A 402 18.23 -26.32 -5.88
N ASP A 403 19.08 -25.53 -6.56
CA ASP A 403 19.36 -24.14 -6.17
C ASP A 403 18.15 -23.22 -6.40
N VAL A 404 17.45 -22.90 -5.32
CA VAL A 404 16.30 -21.99 -5.32
C VAL A 404 16.67 -20.59 -5.83
N ALA A 405 17.92 -20.14 -5.63
CA ALA A 405 18.38 -18.83 -6.05
C ALA A 405 18.28 -18.62 -7.57
N ARG A 406 18.41 -19.68 -8.36
CA ARG A 406 18.28 -19.63 -9.83
C ARG A 406 16.87 -19.24 -10.30
N PHE A 407 15.84 -19.63 -9.56
CA PHE A 407 14.43 -19.33 -9.87
C PHE A 407 13.93 -18.07 -9.17
N ALA A 408 14.67 -17.58 -8.18
CA ALA A 408 14.29 -16.44 -7.35
C ALA A 408 13.85 -15.20 -8.14
N PRO A 409 14.53 -14.72 -9.20
CA PRO A 409 14.11 -13.54 -9.94
C PRO A 409 12.69 -13.67 -10.52
N PHE A 410 12.36 -14.84 -11.07
CA PHE A 410 11.05 -15.09 -11.68
C PHE A 410 9.92 -15.10 -10.62
N VAL A 411 10.17 -15.75 -9.49
CA VAL A 411 9.21 -15.82 -8.39
C VAL A 411 8.98 -14.41 -7.80
N VAL A 412 10.04 -13.65 -7.57
CA VAL A 412 9.94 -12.28 -7.04
C VAL A 412 9.21 -11.37 -8.03
N ILE A 413 9.50 -11.46 -9.34
CA ILE A 413 8.77 -10.72 -10.38
C ILE A 413 7.27 -11.05 -10.32
N ALA A 414 6.91 -12.33 -10.21
CA ALA A 414 5.51 -12.75 -10.18
C ALA A 414 4.81 -12.27 -8.89
N ILE A 415 5.44 -12.41 -7.72
CA ILE A 415 4.89 -11.92 -6.45
C ILE A 415 4.68 -10.41 -6.51
N ASN A 416 5.68 -9.64 -6.95
CA ASN A 416 5.60 -8.19 -7.03
C ASN A 416 4.52 -7.72 -8.03
N ALA A 417 4.40 -8.40 -9.19
CA ALA A 417 3.35 -8.13 -10.16
C ALA A 417 1.95 -8.34 -9.57
N LEU A 418 1.77 -9.44 -8.81
CA LEU A 418 0.51 -9.75 -8.15
C LEU A 418 0.19 -8.76 -7.02
N MET A 419 1.18 -8.40 -6.20
CA MET A 419 0.98 -7.45 -5.10
C MET A 419 0.65 -6.04 -5.59
N ALA A 420 1.17 -5.62 -6.74
CA ALA A 420 0.82 -4.34 -7.36
C ALA A 420 -0.57 -4.35 -8.02
N LEU A 421 -1.08 -5.51 -8.45
CA LEU A 421 -2.31 -5.65 -9.24
C LEU A 421 -3.55 -4.98 -8.61
N PRO A 422 -3.87 -5.13 -7.31
CA PRO A 422 -5.02 -4.47 -6.68
C PRO A 422 -4.95 -2.94 -6.75
N PHE A 423 -3.76 -2.38 -6.61
CA PHE A 423 -3.52 -0.93 -6.66
C PHE A 423 -3.63 -0.40 -8.08
N VAL A 424 -3.02 -1.09 -9.03
CA VAL A 424 -3.12 -0.79 -10.47
C VAL A 424 -4.58 -0.84 -10.94
N HIS A 425 -5.33 -1.86 -10.50
CA HIS A 425 -6.75 -2.00 -10.81
C HIS A 425 -7.57 -0.80 -10.29
N ARG A 426 -7.30 -0.35 -9.05
CA ARG A 426 -7.98 0.82 -8.45
C ARG A 426 -7.73 2.11 -9.23
N VAL A 427 -6.55 2.29 -9.80
CA VAL A 427 -6.20 3.45 -10.63
C VAL A 427 -6.84 3.37 -12.01
N LEU A 428 -6.78 2.21 -12.67
CA LEU A 428 -7.19 2.05 -14.05
C LEU A 428 -8.71 1.86 -14.22
N ALA A 429 -9.40 1.19 -13.29
CA ALA A 429 -10.79 0.84 -13.45
C ALA A 429 -11.71 2.05 -13.64
N PRO A 430 -11.65 3.14 -12.83
CA PRO A 430 -12.48 4.32 -13.04
C PRO A 430 -12.14 5.06 -14.33
N ALA A 431 -10.84 5.19 -14.67
CA ALA A 431 -10.40 5.86 -15.91
C ALA A 431 -10.90 5.13 -17.16
N MET A 432 -10.73 3.80 -17.20
CA MET A 432 -11.24 2.98 -18.30
C MET A 432 -12.77 2.96 -18.35
N ALA A 433 -13.45 3.07 -17.19
CA ALA A 433 -14.90 3.16 -17.11
C ALA A 433 -15.42 4.44 -17.76
N THR A 434 -14.89 5.59 -17.35
CA THR A 434 -15.27 6.89 -17.88
C THR A 434 -14.99 7.00 -19.38
N HIS A 435 -13.78 6.57 -19.80
CA HIS A 435 -13.38 6.58 -21.22
C HIS A 435 -14.34 5.78 -22.08
N ALA A 436 -14.68 4.56 -21.70
CA ALA A 436 -15.55 3.73 -22.52
C ALA A 436 -17.02 4.18 -22.49
N ALA A 437 -17.50 4.80 -21.40
CA ALA A 437 -18.82 5.43 -21.37
C ALA A 437 -18.93 6.58 -22.39
N ARG A 438 -17.85 7.36 -22.52
CA ARG A 438 -17.79 8.51 -23.45
C ARG A 438 -17.61 8.10 -24.91
N THR A 439 -16.74 7.12 -25.18
CA THR A 439 -16.29 6.81 -26.55
C THR A 439 -16.90 5.54 -27.14
N GLY A 440 -17.45 4.66 -26.31
CA GLY A 440 -17.90 3.33 -26.74
C GLY A 440 -18.99 3.35 -27.81
N ARG A 441 -20.00 4.22 -27.67
CA ARG A 441 -21.11 4.36 -28.65
C ARG A 441 -20.62 4.97 -29.95
N LEU A 442 -19.79 6.01 -29.85
CA LEU A 442 -19.23 6.71 -31.01
C LEU A 442 -18.31 5.80 -31.83
N ALA A 443 -17.42 5.08 -31.18
CA ALA A 443 -16.54 4.12 -31.86
C ALA A 443 -17.32 3.01 -32.56
N ALA A 444 -18.40 2.53 -31.92
CA ALA A 444 -19.27 1.52 -32.51
C ALA A 444 -20.05 2.04 -33.74
N SER A 445 -20.56 3.29 -33.70
CA SER A 445 -21.28 3.90 -34.84
C SER A 445 -20.37 4.18 -36.04
N LEU A 446 -19.08 4.47 -35.78
CA LEU A 446 -18.06 4.68 -36.82
C LEU A 446 -17.40 3.38 -37.30
N GLY A 447 -17.79 2.21 -36.77
CA GLY A 447 -17.19 0.91 -37.10
C GLY A 447 -15.73 0.76 -36.71
N ILE A 448 -15.19 1.65 -35.83
CA ILE A 448 -13.79 1.63 -35.42
C ILE A 448 -13.59 0.57 -34.33
N GLY A 449 -12.85 -0.50 -34.67
CA GLY A 449 -12.54 -1.61 -33.77
C GLY A 449 -11.06 -2.02 -33.83
N GLY A 450 -10.70 -3.02 -33.02
CA GLY A 450 -9.37 -3.63 -33.04
C GLY A 450 -8.22 -2.69 -32.73
N PHE A 451 -7.11 -2.87 -33.46
CA PHE A 451 -5.89 -2.08 -33.28
C PHE A 451 -6.07 -0.60 -33.59
N HIS A 452 -6.93 -0.22 -34.54
CA HIS A 452 -7.22 1.19 -34.86
C HIS A 452 -7.90 1.89 -33.68
N ARG A 453 -8.86 1.24 -33.02
CA ARG A 453 -9.47 1.75 -31.80
C ARG A 453 -8.42 1.93 -30.69
N LEU A 454 -7.58 0.91 -30.47
CA LEU A 454 -6.53 0.98 -29.45
C LEU A 454 -5.57 2.15 -29.71
N ARG A 455 -5.11 2.33 -30.96
CA ARG A 455 -4.11 3.35 -31.31
C ARG A 455 -4.67 4.78 -31.32
N TRP A 456 -5.86 4.98 -31.88
CA TRP A 456 -6.39 6.31 -32.14
C TRP A 456 -7.37 6.82 -31.07
N ILE A 457 -8.02 5.93 -30.34
CA ILE A 457 -9.05 6.30 -29.37
C ILE A 457 -8.61 5.97 -27.93
N ASP A 458 -8.24 4.70 -27.68
CA ASP A 458 -7.97 4.24 -26.32
C ASP A 458 -6.60 4.71 -25.81
N TRP A 459 -5.53 4.56 -26.61
CA TRP A 459 -4.18 4.95 -26.19
C TRP A 459 -4.01 6.43 -25.87
N PRO A 460 -4.46 7.39 -26.71
CA PRO A 460 -4.33 8.82 -26.38
C PRO A 460 -5.06 9.21 -25.10
N ALA A 461 -6.21 8.60 -24.83
CA ALA A 461 -7.02 8.88 -23.64
C ALA A 461 -6.49 8.19 -22.38
N LEU A 462 -5.99 6.94 -22.50
CA LEU A 462 -5.59 6.11 -21.36
C LEU A 462 -4.09 6.19 -21.03
N ARG A 463 -3.26 6.78 -21.88
CA ARG A 463 -1.81 6.86 -21.68
C ARG A 463 -1.42 7.47 -20.32
N LYS A 464 -2.12 8.50 -19.86
CA LYS A 464 -1.86 9.14 -18.57
C LYS A 464 -2.21 8.24 -17.38
N PRO A 465 -3.46 7.67 -17.29
CA PRO A 465 -3.79 6.69 -16.27
C PRO A 465 -2.89 5.44 -16.30
N LEU A 466 -2.51 4.97 -17.49
CA LEU A 466 -1.59 3.85 -17.65
C LEU A 466 -0.20 4.17 -17.11
N LEU A 467 0.34 5.36 -17.44
CA LEU A 467 1.64 5.81 -16.93
C LEU A 467 1.60 5.96 -15.40
N MET A 468 0.53 6.53 -14.86
CA MET A 468 0.34 6.65 -13.41
C MET A 468 0.33 5.28 -12.73
N ALA A 469 -0.47 4.34 -13.25
CA ALA A 469 -0.55 2.98 -12.72
C ALA A 469 0.79 2.24 -12.83
N PHE A 470 1.50 2.41 -13.95
CA PHE A 470 2.83 1.84 -14.18
C PHE A 470 3.87 2.41 -13.21
N SER A 471 3.95 3.73 -13.07
CA SER A 471 4.88 4.39 -12.15
C SER A 471 4.65 3.96 -10.71
N PHE A 472 3.38 3.81 -10.32
CA PHE A 472 3.01 3.35 -9.00
C PHE A 472 3.40 1.88 -8.76
N ALA A 473 3.10 0.99 -9.72
CA ALA A 473 3.51 -0.41 -9.66
C ALA A 473 5.03 -0.58 -9.62
N LEU A 474 5.75 0.24 -10.39
CA LEU A 474 7.21 0.26 -10.42
C LEU A 474 7.79 0.69 -9.07
N ALA A 475 7.25 1.76 -8.47
CA ALA A 475 7.68 2.23 -7.15
C ALA A 475 7.41 1.20 -6.05
N LEU A 476 6.24 0.54 -6.06
CA LEU A 476 5.92 -0.54 -5.13
C LEU A 476 6.91 -1.71 -5.24
N SER A 477 7.21 -2.14 -6.46
CA SER A 477 8.12 -3.26 -6.70
C SER A 477 9.58 -2.91 -6.36
N LEU A 478 10.02 -1.67 -6.64
CA LEU A 478 11.36 -1.18 -6.25
C LEU A 478 11.52 -1.11 -4.73
N GLY A 479 10.44 -0.86 -4.00
CA GLY A 479 10.44 -0.75 -2.54
C GLY A 479 10.21 -2.06 -1.80
N ASP A 480 9.93 -3.16 -2.50
CA ASP A 480 9.61 -4.44 -1.86
C ASP A 480 10.86 -5.10 -1.26
N LEU A 481 10.73 -5.47 0.01
CA LEU A 481 11.69 -6.29 0.73
C LEU A 481 11.11 -7.68 1.05
N GLY A 482 9.79 -7.81 1.14
CA GLY A 482 9.13 -9.02 1.66
C GLY A 482 9.42 -10.27 0.84
N ALA A 483 9.19 -10.21 -0.47
CA ALA A 483 9.50 -11.33 -1.37
C ALA A 483 11.03 -11.53 -1.48
N VAL A 484 11.79 -10.43 -1.60
CA VAL A 484 13.25 -10.50 -1.77
C VAL A 484 13.95 -11.05 -0.53
N ALA A 485 13.45 -10.79 0.68
CA ALA A 485 14.09 -11.25 1.91
C ALA A 485 14.23 -12.78 2.00
N LEU A 486 13.24 -13.51 1.50
CA LEU A 486 13.27 -15.00 1.47
C LEU A 486 14.25 -15.55 0.44
N PHE A 487 14.33 -14.91 -0.74
CA PHE A 487 15.11 -15.38 -1.88
C PHE A 487 16.44 -14.66 -2.04
N GLY A 488 16.67 -13.57 -1.27
CA GLY A 488 17.87 -12.75 -1.35
C GLY A 488 19.14 -13.56 -1.11
N SER A 489 20.04 -13.51 -2.06
CA SER A 489 21.38 -14.06 -2.04
C SER A 489 22.38 -12.97 -2.45
N GLN A 490 23.68 -13.30 -2.44
CA GLN A 490 24.69 -12.37 -2.97
C GLN A 490 24.47 -12.07 -4.46
N ASP A 491 23.86 -13.02 -5.19
CA ASP A 491 23.58 -12.89 -6.63
C ASP A 491 22.28 -12.12 -6.90
N LEU A 492 21.32 -12.14 -5.97
CA LEU A 492 20.04 -11.41 -6.07
C LEU A 492 19.95 -10.32 -4.98
N ALA A 493 20.87 -9.38 -4.98
CA ALA A 493 20.83 -8.23 -4.11
C ALA A 493 20.05 -7.10 -4.79
N THR A 494 18.89 -6.69 -4.20
CA THR A 494 18.14 -5.49 -4.59
C THR A 494 18.54 -4.29 -3.73
N LEU A 495 18.17 -3.07 -4.15
CA LEU A 495 18.44 -1.86 -3.35
C LEU A 495 17.84 -1.92 -1.93
N PRO A 496 16.57 -2.34 -1.72
CA PRO A 496 16.03 -2.53 -0.37
C PRO A 496 16.81 -3.57 0.44
N TRP A 497 17.21 -4.68 -0.18
CA TRP A 497 18.02 -5.70 0.49
C TRP A 497 19.40 -5.18 0.89
N LEU A 498 20.09 -4.47 -0.01
CA LEU A 498 21.39 -3.87 0.27
C LEU A 498 21.29 -2.82 1.38
N LEU A 499 20.24 -1.96 1.34
CA LEU A 499 19.96 -0.99 2.39
C LEU A 499 19.76 -1.67 3.75
N TYR A 500 18.92 -2.71 3.81
CA TYR A 500 18.69 -3.48 5.04
C TYR A 500 19.98 -4.13 5.58
N SER A 501 20.79 -4.71 4.70
CA SER A 501 22.09 -5.30 5.05
C SER A 501 23.08 -4.26 5.62
N ARG A 502 23.11 -3.04 5.04
CA ARG A 502 23.95 -1.94 5.54
C ARG A 502 23.52 -1.44 6.91
N MET A 503 22.20 -1.38 7.15
CA MET A 503 21.65 -1.07 8.48
C MET A 503 22.12 -2.09 9.53
N GLY A 504 22.03 -3.38 9.21
CA GLY A 504 22.45 -4.47 10.10
C GLY A 504 23.96 -4.52 10.36
N SER A 505 24.79 -3.98 9.47
CA SER A 505 26.25 -3.93 9.58
C SER A 505 26.81 -2.63 10.15
N TYR A 506 25.99 -1.81 10.79
CA TYR A 506 26.35 -0.51 11.39
C TYR A 506 26.91 0.52 10.41
N ARG A 507 26.73 0.34 9.11
CA ARG A 507 27.10 1.31 8.06
C ARG A 507 25.97 2.32 7.85
N THR A 508 25.65 3.06 8.90
CA THR A 508 24.46 3.94 8.95
C THR A 508 24.52 5.07 7.94
N ALA A 509 25.70 5.67 7.72
CA ALA A 509 25.87 6.71 6.70
C ALA A 509 25.60 6.18 5.28
N ASP A 510 26.13 5.01 4.94
CA ASP A 510 25.86 4.36 3.65
C ASP A 510 24.38 3.99 3.50
N ALA A 511 23.76 3.51 4.58
CA ALA A 511 22.32 3.21 4.59
C ALA A 511 21.49 4.47 4.36
N ALA A 512 21.81 5.60 4.98
CA ALA A 512 21.13 6.88 4.78
C ALA A 512 21.26 7.38 3.33
N GLY A 513 22.47 7.28 2.74
CA GLY A 513 22.70 7.60 1.33
C GLY A 513 21.90 6.73 0.37
N LEU A 514 21.86 5.40 0.59
CA LEU A 514 21.04 4.48 -0.20
C LEU A 514 19.54 4.73 -0.03
N ALA A 515 19.09 5.06 1.18
CA ALA A 515 17.69 5.40 1.44
C ALA A 515 17.29 6.68 0.71
N LEU A 516 18.16 7.69 0.69
CA LEU A 516 17.94 8.92 -0.08
C LEU A 516 17.83 8.62 -1.58
N LEU A 517 18.76 7.85 -2.15
CA LEU A 517 18.74 7.47 -3.56
C LEU A 517 17.47 6.69 -3.92
N LEU A 518 17.12 5.65 -3.16
CA LEU A 518 15.92 4.85 -3.39
C LEU A 518 14.65 5.69 -3.22
N GLY A 519 14.60 6.50 -2.16
CA GLY A 519 13.48 7.41 -1.90
C GLY A 519 13.30 8.43 -3.02
N LEU A 520 14.39 9.00 -3.54
CA LEU A 520 14.34 9.95 -4.65
C LEU A 520 13.84 9.30 -5.94
N ILE A 521 14.32 8.09 -6.27
CA ILE A 521 13.86 7.33 -7.44
C ILE A 521 12.34 7.09 -7.32
N CYS A 522 11.85 6.58 -6.20
CA CYS A 522 10.42 6.31 -6.00
C CYS A 522 9.59 7.60 -6.01
N LEU A 523 10.11 8.70 -5.45
CA LEU A 523 9.45 10.01 -5.46
C LEU A 523 9.32 10.54 -6.89
N VAL A 524 10.40 10.51 -7.69
CA VAL A 524 10.39 10.94 -9.10
C VAL A 524 9.40 10.11 -9.90
N LEU A 525 9.40 8.78 -9.74
CA LEU A 525 8.45 7.89 -10.41
C LEU A 525 7.00 8.24 -10.03
N THR A 526 6.73 8.47 -8.76
CA THR A 526 5.37 8.83 -8.29
C THR A 526 4.95 10.20 -8.83
N MET A 527 5.86 11.18 -8.88
CA MET A 527 5.59 12.51 -9.43
C MET A 527 5.34 12.46 -10.95
N LEU A 528 6.12 11.68 -11.70
CA LEU A 528 5.90 11.50 -13.15
C LEU A 528 4.53 10.87 -13.41
N GLY A 529 4.12 9.90 -12.59
CA GLY A 529 2.79 9.29 -12.68
C GLY A 529 1.66 10.29 -12.45
N THR A 530 1.81 11.21 -11.48
CA THR A 530 0.75 12.17 -11.10
C THR A 530 0.78 13.47 -11.89
N ALA A 531 1.84 13.79 -12.63
CA ALA A 531 1.96 15.03 -13.43
C ALA A 531 0.86 15.17 -14.50
N GLY A 532 0.27 14.03 -14.94
CA GLY A 532 -0.81 14.01 -15.92
C GLY A 532 -2.17 14.52 -15.45
N GLU A 533 -2.48 14.46 -14.14
CA GLU A 533 -3.79 14.86 -13.60
C GLU A 533 -3.97 16.39 -13.49
N ARG A 534 -2.85 17.14 -13.37
CA ARG A 534 -2.90 18.59 -13.14
C ARG A 534 -3.45 19.40 -14.31
N ALA A 535 -3.37 18.88 -15.54
CA ALA A 535 -3.80 19.60 -16.73
C ALA A 535 -5.33 19.63 -16.94
N GLU A 536 -6.07 18.73 -16.30
CA GLU A 536 -7.54 18.65 -16.45
C GLU A 536 -8.31 19.36 -15.32
N GLY A 537 -7.79 19.36 -14.09
CA GLY A 537 -8.40 20.06 -12.96
C GLY A 537 -8.32 21.60 -13.03
N GLN A 538 -7.45 22.15 -13.89
CA GLN A 538 -7.34 23.60 -14.13
C GLN A 538 -8.13 24.09 -15.36
N ARG A 539 -8.66 23.15 -16.17
CA ARG A 539 -9.45 23.47 -17.38
C ARG A 539 -10.95 23.22 -17.22
N ALA A 540 -11.39 22.70 -16.08
CA ALA A 540 -12.79 22.56 -15.67
C ALA A 540 -13.10 23.52 -14.50
#